data_55a44aaacf127387940048f5940138a7
#
_entry.id   55a44aaacf127387940048f5940138a7
#
_cell.length_a   1.000
_cell.length_b   1.000
_cell.length_c   1.000
_cell.angle_alpha   90.00
_cell.angle_beta   90.00
_cell.angle_gamma   90.00
#
_symmetry.space_group_name_H-M   'P 1'
#
loop_
_entity.id
_entity.type
_entity.pdbx_description
1 polymer ?
#
loop_
_entity_poly.entity_id
_entity_poly.type
_entity_poly.pdbx_seq_one_letter_code
_entity_poly.pdbx_strand_id
1 'polypeptide(L)'
;IDTPETKHPTKPVQCFGPEASQFMHELLPEGTTVRLERDVEARDRYGRLLLYVYRMPDNLFVNYELAAQGYADALSIEPNIMHRSDFSRAVAQARTNKLGLWKACR
;
A
#
# COMPACT_ATOMS: atom_id res chain seq x y z
N ILE A 1 -2.49 -3.29 -3.14
CA ILE A 1 -2.92 -2.86 -1.81
C ILE A 1 -3.76 -1.59 -1.90
N ASP A 2 -4.51 -1.32 -0.86
CA ASP A 2 -5.41 -0.18 -0.77
C ASP A 2 -5.10 0.61 0.51
N THR A 3 -4.59 1.83 0.34
CA THR A 3 -4.28 2.72 1.46
C THR A 3 -5.45 3.67 1.73
N PRO A 4 -5.62 4.14 3.00
CA PRO A 4 -6.61 5.18 3.29
C PRO A 4 -6.30 6.46 2.50
N GLU A 5 -7.34 7.03 1.91
CA GLU A 5 -7.19 8.22 1.06
C GLU A 5 -7.22 9.51 1.87
N THR A 6 -6.40 10.49 1.46
CA THR A 6 -6.35 11.82 2.06
C THR A 6 -6.86 12.91 1.13
N LYS A 7 -6.83 12.66 -0.19
CA LYS A 7 -7.16 13.66 -1.21
C LYS A 7 -8.13 13.08 -2.22
N HIS A 8 -9.41 13.14 -1.89
CA HIS A 8 -10.47 12.74 -2.80
C HIS A 8 -11.40 13.95 -3.01
N PRO A 9 -11.78 14.31 -4.26
CA PRO A 9 -12.56 15.51 -4.54
C PRO A 9 -13.93 15.56 -3.86
N THR A 10 -14.56 14.40 -3.62
CA THR A 10 -15.94 14.31 -3.13
C THR A 10 -16.10 13.53 -1.84
N LYS A 11 -14.99 13.02 -1.26
CA LYS A 11 -15.03 12.21 -0.04
C LYS A 11 -14.17 12.85 1.06
N PRO A 12 -14.57 12.72 2.33
CA PRO A 12 -13.72 13.16 3.42
C PRO A 12 -12.44 12.33 3.51
N VAL A 13 -11.46 12.83 4.25
CA VAL A 13 -10.25 12.10 4.58
C VAL A 13 -10.63 10.80 5.29
N GLN A 14 -10.12 9.68 4.80
CA GLN A 14 -10.38 8.38 5.41
C GLN A 14 -9.61 8.22 6.73
N CYS A 15 -10.16 7.41 7.63
CA CYS A 15 -9.49 7.05 8.87
C CYS A 15 -8.09 6.51 8.57
N PHE A 16 -7.09 7.00 9.30
CA PHE A 16 -5.67 6.67 9.15
C PHE A 16 -5.03 7.18 7.85
N GLY A 17 -5.74 8.02 7.08
CA GLY A 17 -5.20 8.60 5.84
C GLY A 17 -3.95 9.45 6.05
N PRO A 18 -3.98 10.45 6.97
CA PRO A 18 -2.79 11.27 7.24
C PRO A 18 -1.60 10.46 7.72
N GLU A 19 -1.82 9.46 8.57
CA GLU A 19 -0.77 8.58 9.09
C GLU A 19 -0.15 7.74 7.97
N ALA A 20 -0.98 7.17 7.07
CA ALA A 20 -0.49 6.40 5.93
C ALA A 20 0.33 7.27 4.97
N SER A 21 -0.13 8.49 4.70
CA SER A 21 0.60 9.45 3.88
C SER A 21 1.94 9.80 4.49
N GLN A 22 1.99 10.07 5.79
CA GLN A 22 3.23 10.36 6.52
C GLN A 22 4.20 9.18 6.45
N PHE A 23 3.72 7.96 6.64
CA PHE A 23 4.56 6.77 6.57
C PHE A 23 5.17 6.59 5.18
N MET A 24 4.40 6.86 4.12
CA MET A 24 4.92 6.83 2.75
C MET A 24 6.05 7.85 2.56
N HIS A 25 5.90 9.06 3.08
CA HIS A 25 6.95 10.07 3.01
C HIS A 25 8.21 9.64 3.77
N GLU A 26 8.05 8.94 4.88
CA GLU A 26 9.17 8.39 5.65
C GLU A 26 9.88 7.25 4.91
N LEU A 27 9.11 6.36 4.26
CA LEU A 27 9.67 5.26 3.48
C LEU A 27 10.37 5.75 2.22
N LEU A 28 9.78 6.73 1.54
CA LEU A 28 10.23 7.25 0.26
C LEU A 28 10.40 8.77 0.32
N PRO A 29 11.45 9.26 1.02
CA PRO A 29 11.76 10.70 1.00
C PRO A 29 12.00 11.16 -0.43
N GLU A 30 11.80 12.45 -0.68
CA GLU A 30 12.07 13.04 -1.99
C GLU A 30 13.49 12.71 -2.44
N GLY A 31 13.64 12.34 -3.71
CA GLY A 31 14.92 11.93 -4.28
C GLY A 31 15.25 10.44 -4.12
N THR A 32 14.41 9.67 -3.45
CA THR A 32 14.63 8.22 -3.30
C THR A 32 14.55 7.52 -4.65
N THR A 33 15.53 6.68 -4.95
CA THR A 33 15.50 5.82 -6.13
C THR A 33 14.64 4.60 -5.86
N VAL A 34 13.75 4.27 -6.79
CA VAL A 34 12.88 3.09 -6.68
C VAL A 34 13.00 2.23 -7.93
N ARG A 35 12.81 0.92 -7.75
CA ARG A 35 12.61 -0.03 -8.84
C ARG A 35 11.11 -0.34 -8.91
N LEU A 36 10.55 -0.25 -10.11
CA LEU A 36 9.12 -0.51 -10.34
C LEU A 36 8.96 -1.83 -11.09
N GLU A 37 8.00 -2.63 -10.65
CA GLU A 37 7.66 -3.90 -11.25
C GLU A 37 6.17 -3.93 -11.54
N ARG A 38 5.80 -4.39 -12.73
CA ARG A 38 4.39 -4.53 -13.09
C ARG A 38 3.95 -5.98 -12.99
N ASP A 39 2.66 -6.18 -12.74
CA ASP A 39 1.99 -7.46 -12.92
C ASP A 39 1.50 -7.58 -14.38
N VAL A 40 0.45 -8.36 -14.63
CA VAL A 40 -0.07 -8.59 -15.98
C VAL A 40 -0.55 -7.28 -16.62
N GLU A 41 -1.31 -6.47 -15.89
CA GLU A 41 -1.79 -5.18 -16.36
C GLU A 41 -1.11 -4.03 -15.63
N ALA A 42 -0.55 -3.09 -16.40
CA ALA A 42 0.14 -1.92 -15.85
C ALA A 42 -0.83 -0.82 -15.38
N ARG A 43 -2.05 -0.83 -15.87
CA ARG A 43 -3.07 0.18 -15.51
C ARG A 43 -4.41 -0.46 -15.26
N ASP A 44 -5.20 0.13 -14.34
CA ASP A 44 -6.57 -0.28 -14.12
C ASP A 44 -7.52 0.36 -15.15
N ARG A 45 -8.82 0.08 -15.01
CA ARG A 45 -9.84 0.62 -15.93
C ARG A 45 -9.98 2.15 -15.88
N TYR A 46 -9.48 2.79 -14.82
CA TYR A 46 -9.47 4.25 -14.67
C TYR A 46 -8.16 4.89 -15.11
N GLY A 47 -7.22 4.09 -15.67
CA GLY A 47 -5.93 4.58 -16.13
C GLY A 47 -4.89 4.74 -15.04
N ARG A 48 -5.15 4.34 -13.79
CA ARG A 48 -4.19 4.43 -12.70
C ARG A 48 -3.11 3.35 -12.84
N LEU A 49 -1.87 3.74 -12.57
CA LEU A 49 -0.74 2.80 -12.59
C LEU A 49 -0.85 1.80 -11.46
N LEU A 50 -0.63 0.53 -11.79
CA LEU A 50 -0.64 -0.60 -10.85
C LEU A 50 0.76 -1.17 -10.80
N LEU A 51 1.53 -0.77 -9.80
CA LEU A 51 2.96 -1.10 -9.71
C LEU A 51 3.32 -1.63 -8.33
N TYR A 52 4.31 -2.53 -8.33
CA TYR A 52 5.02 -2.93 -7.11
C TYR A 52 6.26 -2.06 -7.01
N VAL A 53 6.49 -1.46 -5.84
CA VAL A 53 7.55 -0.48 -5.61
C VAL A 53 8.59 -1.06 -4.67
N TYR A 54 9.85 -1.05 -5.09
CA TYR A 54 10.98 -1.47 -4.28
C TYR A 54 11.92 -0.28 -4.08
N ARG A 55 12.22 0.04 -2.82
CA ARG A 55 13.13 1.13 -2.49
C ARG A 55 14.56 0.69 -2.67
N MET A 56 15.38 1.52 -3.31
CA MET A 56 16.80 1.24 -3.53
C MET A 56 17.65 2.09 -2.58
N PRO A 57 18.83 1.63 -2.15
CA PRO A 57 19.51 0.39 -2.53
C PRO A 57 19.14 -0.84 -1.70
N ASP A 58 18.32 -0.71 -0.65
CA ASP A 58 18.02 -1.81 0.27
C ASP A 58 16.97 -2.79 -0.27
N ASN A 59 16.36 -2.50 -1.42
CA ASN A 59 15.35 -3.34 -2.07
C ASN A 59 14.12 -3.62 -1.18
N LEU A 60 13.78 -2.69 -0.31
CA LEU A 60 12.58 -2.81 0.54
C LEU A 60 11.32 -2.84 -0.33
N PHE A 61 10.48 -3.86 -0.15
CA PHE A 61 9.20 -3.96 -0.86
C PHE A 61 8.17 -3.05 -0.18
N VAL A 62 7.98 -1.87 -0.73
CA VAL A 62 7.18 -0.80 -0.10
C VAL A 62 5.71 -1.21 0.05
N ASN A 63 5.11 -1.83 -0.97
CA ASN A 63 3.73 -2.29 -0.91
C ASN A 63 3.51 -3.28 0.24
N TYR A 64 4.41 -4.23 0.39
CA TYR A 64 4.35 -5.21 1.47
C TYR A 64 4.52 -4.55 2.84
N GLU A 65 5.47 -3.62 2.96
CA GLU A 65 5.74 -2.91 4.21
C GLU A 65 4.53 -2.12 4.68
N LEU A 66 3.83 -1.44 3.76
CA LEU A 66 2.60 -0.73 4.07
C LEU A 66 1.54 -1.67 4.64
N ALA A 67 1.36 -2.84 4.02
CA ALA A 67 0.39 -3.83 4.48
C ALA A 67 0.79 -4.43 5.82
N ALA A 68 2.06 -4.80 5.98
CA ALA A 68 2.58 -5.47 7.18
C ALA A 68 2.54 -4.57 8.42
N GLN A 69 2.72 -3.26 8.25
CA GLN A 69 2.72 -2.29 9.35
C GLN A 69 1.33 -1.71 9.64
N GLY A 70 0.30 -2.15 8.92
CA GLY A 70 -1.07 -1.74 9.17
C GLY A 70 -1.48 -0.43 8.51
N TYR A 71 -0.80 -0.02 7.44
CA TYR A 71 -1.12 1.21 6.71
C TYR A 71 -1.94 0.96 5.44
N ALA A 72 -2.20 -0.30 5.10
CA ALA A 72 -2.94 -0.64 3.89
C ALA A 72 -3.71 -1.95 4.05
N ASP A 73 -4.83 -2.06 3.37
CA ASP A 73 -5.56 -3.31 3.22
C ASP A 73 -5.11 -4.04 1.96
N ALA A 74 -5.41 -5.33 1.89
CA ALA A 74 -5.14 -6.12 0.70
C ALA A 74 -6.24 -5.85 -0.34
N LEU A 75 -5.80 -5.58 -1.56
CA LEU A 75 -6.69 -5.44 -2.71
C LEU A 75 -6.03 -6.11 -3.90
N SER A 76 -6.62 -7.21 -4.36
CA SER A 76 -6.15 -7.92 -5.54
C SER A 76 -7.23 -7.90 -6.60
N ILE A 77 -6.89 -7.37 -7.76
CA ILE A 77 -7.79 -7.27 -8.91
C ILE A 77 -7.20 -8.14 -10.02
N GLU A 78 -7.93 -9.18 -10.42
CA GLU A 78 -7.49 -10.03 -11.51
C GLU A 78 -7.32 -9.21 -12.81
N PRO A 79 -6.30 -9.48 -13.62
CA PRO A 79 -5.35 -10.60 -13.52
C PRO A 79 -4.11 -10.33 -12.65
N ASN A 80 -4.05 -9.24 -11.93
CA ASN A 80 -2.89 -8.80 -11.14
C ASN A 80 -2.88 -9.47 -9.77
N ILE A 81 -2.45 -10.74 -9.69
CA ILE A 81 -2.50 -11.54 -8.47
C ILE A 81 -1.13 -12.07 -8.01
N MET A 82 -0.03 -11.57 -8.59
CA MET A 82 1.33 -12.07 -8.32
C MET A 82 1.65 -12.12 -6.82
N HIS A 83 1.30 -11.09 -6.06
CA HIS A 83 1.60 -11.00 -4.63
C HIS A 83 0.36 -11.15 -3.72
N ARG A 84 -0.72 -11.71 -4.24
CA ARG A 84 -1.98 -11.85 -3.51
C ARG A 84 -1.80 -12.53 -2.15
N SER A 85 -1.11 -13.66 -2.12
CA SER A 85 -0.89 -14.42 -0.89
C SER A 85 -0.02 -13.64 0.12
N ASP A 86 1.00 -12.97 -0.37
CA ASP A 86 1.91 -12.18 0.47
C ASP A 86 1.16 -11.04 1.16
N PHE A 87 0.35 -10.29 0.41
CA PHE A 87 -0.42 -9.17 0.95
C PHE A 87 -1.50 -9.65 1.92
N SER A 88 -2.22 -10.72 1.58
CA SER A 88 -3.26 -11.27 2.45
C SER A 88 -2.68 -11.72 3.78
N ARG A 89 -1.52 -12.35 3.76
CA ARG A 89 -0.83 -12.80 4.97
C ARG A 89 -0.34 -11.63 5.81
N ALA A 90 0.26 -10.62 5.18
CA ALA A 90 0.74 -9.42 5.86
C ALA A 90 -0.41 -8.68 6.55
N VAL A 91 -1.53 -8.50 5.84
CA VAL A 91 -2.72 -7.85 6.39
C VAL A 91 -3.30 -8.66 7.55
N ALA A 92 -3.41 -9.98 7.41
CA ALA A 92 -3.94 -10.83 8.47
C ALA A 92 -3.11 -10.71 9.77
N GLN A 93 -1.79 -10.67 9.65
CA GLN A 93 -0.91 -10.45 10.80
C GLN A 93 -1.07 -9.06 11.41
N ALA A 94 -1.15 -8.04 10.58
CA ALA A 94 -1.35 -6.67 11.05
C ALA A 94 -2.69 -6.52 11.79
N ARG A 95 -3.75 -7.15 11.29
CA ARG A 95 -5.07 -7.18 11.96
C ARG A 95 -5.00 -7.88 13.31
N THR A 96 -4.39 -9.06 13.35
CA THR A 96 -4.24 -9.85 14.59
C THR A 96 -3.46 -9.05 15.63
N ASN A 97 -2.41 -8.37 15.24
CA ASN A 97 -1.55 -7.59 16.12
C ASN A 97 -2.07 -6.16 16.35
N LYS A 98 -3.21 -5.80 15.77
CA LYS A 98 -3.85 -4.48 15.92
C LYS A 98 -2.89 -3.34 15.60
N LEU A 99 -2.22 -3.44 14.45
CA LEU A 99 -1.28 -2.42 13.98
C LEU A 99 -2.02 -1.38 13.13
N GLY A 100 -1.61 -0.13 13.23
CA GLY A 100 -2.03 0.96 12.38
C GLY A 100 -3.54 1.13 12.30
N LEU A 101 -4.08 1.05 11.09
CA LEU A 101 -5.50 1.24 10.84
C LEU A 101 -6.39 0.18 11.53
N TRP A 102 -5.84 -1.00 11.80
CA TRP A 102 -6.58 -2.08 12.44
C TRP A 102 -6.80 -1.86 13.93
N LYS A 103 -6.11 -0.90 14.51
CA LYS A 103 -6.36 -0.41 15.88
C LYS A 103 -7.13 0.91 15.86
N ALA A 104 -6.70 1.85 15.03
CA ALA A 104 -7.23 3.22 15.00
C ALA A 104 -8.61 3.31 14.34
N CYS A 105 -8.89 2.44 13.37
CA CYS A 105 -10.12 2.48 12.58
C CYS A 105 -10.98 1.25 12.86
N ARG A 106 -12.25 1.46 13.03
CA ARG A 106 -13.20 0.38 13.32
C ARG A 106 -14.39 0.45 12.38
#